data_d0b72fcc514c31b14ee439afd942179b
#
_entry.id   d0b72fcc514c31b14ee439afd942179b
#
_cell.length_a   1.000
_cell.length_b   1.000
_cell.length_c   1.000
_cell.angle_alpha   90.00
_cell.angle_beta   90.00
_cell.angle_gamma   90.00
#
_symmetry.space_group_name_H-M   'P 1'
#
loop_
_entity.id
_entity.type
_entity.pdbx_description
1 polymer ?
#
loop_
_entity_poly.entity_id
_entity_poly.type
_entity_poly.pdbx_seq_one_letter_code
_entity_poly.pdbx_strand_id
1 'polypeptide(L)'
;GFDKFKLICSIKHKEQWEEYQNQATRSIELLFETEKLDTAGYIVQNIDAFEETFFCMNGDLLLDMDFETFISYIENVSNSTICSVQVDNPSRFGVLHLDNDKVVNFIEKPDDLKYGNNISMGFYYIYKKDILKIKEYLNIPASFEKDVFPSLAQNLLLDCYKVDGNMIDVGTRESYIKAHTDINDNWIAENVTFGLNTEIENSVVFENSQIGNDVKISNAIIL
;
A
#
# COMPACT_ATOMS: atom_id res chain seq x y z
N GLY A 1 -13.27 13.87 -2.93
CA GLY A 1 -12.65 12.54 -2.98
C GLY A 1 -12.04 12.26 -4.35
N PHE A 2 -11.39 11.12 -4.52
CA PHE A 2 -10.83 10.71 -5.82
C PHE A 2 -11.92 10.19 -6.74
N ASP A 3 -11.92 10.64 -8.00
CA ASP A 3 -12.97 10.29 -8.96
C ASP A 3 -12.53 9.22 -9.97
N LYS A 4 -11.22 9.08 -10.18
CA LYS A 4 -10.64 8.13 -11.13
C LYS A 4 -9.55 7.31 -10.45
N PHE A 5 -9.59 6.02 -10.69
CA PHE A 5 -8.60 5.06 -10.22
C PHE A 5 -8.01 4.30 -11.40
N LYS A 6 -6.69 4.11 -11.37
CA LYS A 6 -5.97 3.22 -12.29
C LYS A 6 -5.41 2.07 -11.47
N LEU A 7 -5.78 0.84 -11.81
CA LEU A 7 -5.24 -0.36 -11.18
C LEU A 7 -4.23 -1.01 -12.12
N ILE A 8 -2.99 -1.07 -11.71
CA ILE A 8 -1.93 -1.79 -12.42
C ILE A 8 -1.96 -3.24 -11.96
N CYS A 9 -2.28 -4.14 -12.86
CA CYS A 9 -2.61 -5.53 -12.56
C CYS A 9 -1.83 -6.50 -13.45
N SER A 10 -1.56 -7.70 -12.95
CA SER A 10 -1.03 -8.77 -13.80
C SER A 10 -2.09 -9.25 -14.79
N ILE A 11 -1.73 -9.36 -16.07
CA ILE A 11 -2.56 -9.92 -17.13
C ILE A 11 -3.03 -11.36 -16.81
N LYS A 12 -2.31 -12.10 -15.96
CA LYS A 12 -2.65 -13.47 -15.56
C LYS A 12 -3.98 -13.58 -14.81
N HIS A 13 -4.42 -12.48 -14.20
CA HIS A 13 -5.66 -12.39 -13.42
C HIS A 13 -6.68 -11.46 -14.07
N LYS A 14 -6.61 -11.30 -15.40
CA LYS A 14 -7.42 -10.33 -16.15
C LYS A 14 -8.91 -10.50 -15.90
N GLU A 15 -9.44 -11.71 -16.00
CA GLU A 15 -10.87 -11.99 -15.82
C GLU A 15 -11.38 -11.58 -14.43
N GLN A 16 -10.60 -11.86 -13.38
CA GLN A 16 -10.93 -11.49 -12.00
C GLN A 16 -10.94 -9.96 -11.81
N TRP A 17 -9.98 -9.25 -12.43
CA TRP A 17 -9.94 -7.79 -12.37
C TRP A 17 -11.06 -7.13 -13.16
N GLU A 18 -11.43 -7.67 -14.32
CA GLU A 18 -12.57 -7.21 -15.12
C GLU A 18 -13.89 -7.44 -14.37
N GLU A 19 -14.04 -8.57 -13.68
CA GLU A 19 -15.19 -8.84 -12.81
C GLU A 19 -15.25 -7.83 -11.65
N TYR A 20 -14.14 -7.59 -10.96
CA TYR A 20 -14.06 -6.58 -9.91
C TYR A 20 -14.40 -5.17 -10.44
N GLN A 21 -13.89 -4.78 -11.59
CA GLN A 21 -14.19 -3.49 -12.23
C GLN A 21 -15.70 -3.34 -12.48
N ASN A 22 -16.37 -4.39 -12.94
CA ASN A 22 -17.81 -4.38 -13.23
C ASN A 22 -18.67 -4.22 -11.95
N GLN A 23 -18.17 -4.67 -10.81
CA GLN A 23 -18.84 -4.56 -9.51
C GLN A 23 -18.49 -3.24 -8.78
N ALA A 24 -17.45 -2.56 -9.17
CA ALA A 24 -16.96 -1.36 -8.51
C ALA A 24 -17.93 -0.19 -8.67
N THR A 25 -18.16 0.55 -7.58
CA THR A 25 -18.98 1.77 -7.55
C THR A 25 -18.24 3.01 -8.05
N ARG A 26 -16.92 2.92 -8.22
CA ARG A 26 -16.04 3.99 -8.69
C ARG A 26 -15.54 3.69 -10.09
N SER A 27 -15.16 4.74 -10.82
CA SER A 27 -14.55 4.58 -12.14
C SER A 27 -13.13 4.04 -12.00
N ILE A 28 -12.91 2.84 -12.51
CA ILE A 28 -11.61 2.16 -12.48
C ILE A 28 -11.16 1.92 -13.92
N GLU A 29 -9.91 2.29 -14.22
CA GLU A 29 -9.20 1.91 -15.44
C GLU A 29 -8.22 0.79 -15.09
N LEU A 30 -8.32 -0.35 -15.80
CA LEU A 30 -7.40 -1.47 -15.63
C LEU A 30 -6.21 -1.32 -16.58
N LEU A 31 -5.01 -1.36 -16.02
CA LEU A 31 -3.73 -1.30 -16.72
C LEU A 31 -3.01 -2.64 -16.51
N PHE A 32 -2.79 -3.39 -17.60
CA PHE A 32 -2.26 -4.74 -17.47
C PHE A 32 -0.77 -4.83 -17.76
N GLU A 33 -0.03 -5.42 -16.82
CA GLU A 33 1.33 -5.87 -17.04
C GLU A 33 1.33 -7.26 -17.68
N THR A 34 2.06 -7.42 -18.79
CA THR A 34 2.25 -8.72 -19.47
C THR A 34 3.37 -9.53 -18.83
N GLU A 35 4.28 -8.86 -18.13
CA GLU A 35 5.39 -9.43 -17.36
C GLU A 35 5.55 -8.67 -16.05
N LYS A 36 6.29 -9.23 -15.10
CA LYS A 36 6.50 -8.57 -13.81
C LYS A 36 7.46 -7.38 -13.97
N LEU A 37 6.97 -6.16 -13.78
CA LEU A 37 7.73 -4.91 -13.90
C LEU A 37 8.16 -4.32 -12.55
N ASP A 38 7.87 -5.01 -11.44
CA ASP A 38 8.03 -4.55 -10.07
C ASP A 38 7.12 -3.35 -9.74
N THR A 39 7.29 -2.70 -8.56
CA THR A 39 6.31 -1.73 -8.03
C THR A 39 6.21 -0.43 -8.83
N ALA A 40 7.27 -0.03 -9.56
CA ALA A 40 7.32 1.21 -10.34
C ALA A 40 7.42 1.03 -11.85
N GLY A 41 7.80 -0.15 -12.33
CA GLY A 41 8.22 -0.32 -13.72
C GLY A 41 7.15 0.03 -14.75
N TYR A 42 5.89 -0.34 -14.51
CA TYR A 42 4.79 0.05 -15.40
C TYR A 42 4.65 1.57 -15.50
N ILE A 43 4.69 2.26 -14.37
CA ILE A 43 4.57 3.73 -14.32
C ILE A 43 5.75 4.39 -15.03
N VAL A 44 6.97 3.94 -14.79
CA VAL A 44 8.19 4.47 -15.44
C VAL A 44 8.16 4.28 -16.95
N GLN A 45 7.76 3.10 -17.42
CA GLN A 45 7.66 2.84 -18.87
C GLN A 45 6.61 3.72 -19.53
N ASN A 46 5.45 3.88 -18.91
CA ASN A 46 4.27 4.52 -19.46
C ASN A 46 4.02 5.91 -18.86
N ILE A 47 5.04 6.57 -18.31
CA ILE A 47 4.89 7.82 -17.55
C ILE A 47 4.16 8.92 -18.35
N ASP A 48 4.28 8.91 -19.66
CA ASP A 48 3.62 9.88 -20.54
C ASP A 48 2.08 9.75 -20.54
N ALA A 49 1.55 8.57 -20.19
CA ALA A 49 0.11 8.31 -20.06
C ALA A 49 -0.45 8.69 -18.66
N PHE A 50 0.39 9.16 -17.75
CA PHE A 50 -0.04 9.62 -16.44
C PHE A 50 -0.18 11.14 -16.39
N GLU A 51 -1.01 11.63 -15.47
CA GLU A 51 -1.22 13.05 -15.22
C GLU A 51 0.07 13.73 -14.73
N GLU A 52 0.15 15.07 -14.78
CA GLU A 52 1.32 15.82 -14.29
C GLU A 52 1.61 15.57 -12.81
N THR A 53 0.54 15.30 -12.05
CA THR A 53 0.62 14.84 -10.67
C THR A 53 -0.42 13.75 -10.43
N PHE A 54 -0.07 12.75 -9.64
CA PHE A 54 -0.98 11.67 -9.29
C PHE A 54 -0.62 11.06 -7.94
N PHE A 55 -1.61 10.45 -7.31
CA PHE A 55 -1.39 9.60 -6.13
C PHE A 55 -1.07 8.18 -6.58
N CYS A 56 -0.16 7.54 -5.85
CA CYS A 56 0.16 6.14 -6.02
C CYS A 56 0.11 5.45 -4.66
N MET A 57 -0.45 4.25 -4.61
CA MET A 57 -0.60 3.48 -3.38
C MET A 57 -0.41 2.00 -3.66
N ASN A 58 0.23 1.28 -2.73
CA ASN A 58 0.23 -0.18 -2.76
C ASN A 58 -1.20 -0.70 -2.52
N GLY A 59 -1.58 -1.76 -3.23
CA GLY A 59 -2.97 -2.25 -3.23
C GLY A 59 -3.38 -3.04 -1.99
N ASP A 60 -2.45 -3.33 -1.10
CA ASP A 60 -2.62 -4.14 0.10
C ASP A 60 -2.52 -3.33 1.40
N LEU A 61 -2.86 -2.04 1.35
CA LEU A 61 -2.78 -1.14 2.49
C LEU A 61 -4.14 -0.71 3.00
N LEU A 62 -4.29 -0.65 4.31
CA LEU A 62 -5.30 0.13 5.01
C LEU A 62 -4.62 1.34 5.66
N LEU A 63 -5.09 2.53 5.34
CA LEU A 63 -4.53 3.78 5.83
C LEU A 63 -5.52 4.49 6.74
N ASP A 64 -5.06 4.85 7.93
CA ASP A 64 -5.75 5.76 8.85
C ASP A 64 -4.96 7.07 8.88
N MET A 65 -5.41 8.07 8.10
CA MET A 65 -4.78 9.37 8.01
C MET A 65 -5.78 10.47 7.64
N ASP A 66 -5.48 11.69 8.04
CA ASP A 66 -6.22 12.88 7.62
C ASP A 66 -5.83 13.29 6.18
N PHE A 67 -6.65 12.86 5.22
CA PHE A 67 -6.45 13.17 3.81
C PHE A 67 -6.67 14.66 3.51
N GLU A 68 -7.50 15.41 4.24
CA GLU A 68 -7.73 16.83 4.00
C GLU A 68 -6.50 17.65 4.35
N THR A 69 -5.89 17.36 5.50
CA THR A 69 -4.62 17.96 5.91
C THR A 69 -3.49 17.61 4.93
N PHE A 70 -3.43 16.37 4.46
CA PHE A 70 -2.42 15.97 3.46
C PHE A 70 -2.61 16.70 2.13
N ILE A 71 -3.85 16.83 1.62
CA ILE A 71 -4.13 17.58 0.38
C ILE A 71 -3.71 19.04 0.54
N SER A 72 -4.01 19.67 1.67
CA SER A 72 -3.58 21.05 1.94
C SER A 72 -2.06 21.18 1.98
N TYR A 73 -1.34 20.17 2.46
CA TYR A 73 0.12 20.16 2.47
C TYR A 73 0.69 20.09 1.05
N ILE A 74 0.17 19.20 0.19
CA ILE A 74 0.71 19.01 -1.17
C ILE A 74 0.46 20.20 -2.10
N GLU A 75 -0.51 21.08 -1.80
CA GLU A 75 -0.71 22.33 -2.53
C GLU A 75 0.51 23.28 -2.44
N ASN A 76 1.37 23.10 -1.41
CA ASN A 76 2.50 23.96 -1.13
C ASN A 76 3.85 23.29 -1.41
N VAL A 77 3.89 22.05 -1.92
CA VAL A 77 5.11 21.35 -2.27
C VAL A 77 5.36 21.39 -3.77
N SER A 78 6.62 21.22 -4.16
CA SER A 78 7.05 21.24 -5.57
C SER A 78 7.75 19.97 -6.02
N ASN A 79 7.90 18.99 -5.12
CA ASN A 79 8.55 17.70 -5.35
C ASN A 79 7.57 16.56 -5.05
N SER A 80 7.89 15.38 -5.55
CA SER A 80 7.21 14.15 -5.15
C SER A 80 7.31 13.97 -3.63
N THR A 81 6.23 13.47 -3.03
CA THR A 81 6.10 13.35 -1.57
C THR A 81 5.74 11.93 -1.18
N ILE A 82 6.45 11.40 -0.20
CA ILE A 82 6.17 10.10 0.41
C ILE A 82 5.52 10.30 1.78
N CYS A 83 4.40 9.63 2.04
CA CYS A 83 3.80 9.60 3.37
C CYS A 83 4.56 8.64 4.27
N SER A 84 4.83 9.06 5.50
CA SER A 84 5.56 8.27 6.48
C SER A 84 4.86 8.23 7.83
N VAL A 85 5.10 7.15 8.55
CA VAL A 85 4.69 6.96 9.95
C VAL A 85 5.88 6.45 10.75
N GLN A 86 5.89 6.71 12.06
CA GLN A 86 6.89 6.14 12.95
C GLN A 86 6.44 4.80 13.51
N VAL A 87 7.36 3.83 13.56
CA VAL A 87 7.12 2.49 14.11
C VAL A 87 8.26 2.08 15.05
N ASP A 88 7.97 1.21 16.01
CA ASP A 88 8.99 0.71 16.93
C ASP A 88 10.00 -0.22 16.23
N ASN A 89 9.54 -1.02 15.27
CA ASN A 89 10.40 -1.94 14.51
C ASN A 89 10.29 -1.70 13.01
N PRO A 90 11.22 -0.94 12.40
CA PRO A 90 11.19 -0.60 10.99
C PRO A 90 11.80 -1.66 10.05
N SER A 91 12.36 -2.75 10.55
CA SER A 91 13.18 -3.72 9.78
C SER A 91 12.47 -4.38 8.58
N ARG A 92 11.14 -4.36 8.57
CA ARG A 92 10.32 -4.93 7.48
C ARG A 92 9.93 -3.95 6.39
N PHE A 93 10.24 -2.67 6.56
CA PHE A 93 9.76 -1.57 5.74
C PHE A 93 10.90 -0.78 5.09
N GLY A 94 10.56 0.03 4.12
CA GLY A 94 11.45 1.08 3.63
C GLY A 94 11.56 2.23 4.64
N VAL A 95 12.79 2.53 5.07
CA VAL A 95 13.09 3.57 6.06
C VAL A 95 13.57 4.85 5.39
N LEU A 96 13.00 5.97 5.82
CA LEU A 96 13.34 7.29 5.34
C LEU A 96 14.36 7.95 6.27
N HIS A 97 15.54 8.29 5.74
CA HIS A 97 16.47 9.17 6.42
C HIS A 97 16.15 10.61 6.03
N LEU A 98 15.78 11.41 7.02
CA LEU A 98 15.24 12.76 6.80
C LEU A 98 16.24 13.83 7.23
N ASP A 99 16.32 14.90 6.43
CA ASP A 99 16.82 16.21 6.86
C ASP A 99 15.62 17.19 6.82
N ASN A 100 15.10 17.53 7.99
CA ASN A 100 13.78 18.16 8.16
C ASN A 100 12.67 17.33 7.47
N ASP A 101 12.03 17.87 6.42
CA ASP A 101 11.01 17.20 5.64
C ASP A 101 11.51 16.72 4.27
N LYS A 102 12.84 16.75 4.04
CA LYS A 102 13.48 16.20 2.84
C LYS A 102 13.94 14.78 3.09
N VAL A 103 13.63 13.87 2.19
CA VAL A 103 14.21 12.53 2.18
C VAL A 103 15.59 12.62 1.56
N VAL A 104 16.62 12.44 2.37
CA VAL A 104 18.04 12.47 1.91
C VAL A 104 18.55 11.06 1.59
N ASN A 105 17.89 10.02 2.13
CA ASN A 105 18.15 8.64 1.74
C ASN A 105 16.92 7.77 2.00
N PHE A 106 16.76 6.73 1.21
CA PHE A 106 15.72 5.70 1.37
C PHE A 106 16.41 4.33 1.42
N ILE A 107 16.13 3.55 2.47
CA ILE A 107 16.76 2.26 2.70
C ILE A 107 15.68 1.19 2.85
N GLU A 108 15.59 0.30 1.89
CA GLU A 108 14.64 -0.80 1.90
C GLU A 108 15.10 -1.89 2.89
N LYS A 109 14.25 -2.19 3.88
CA LYS A 109 14.43 -3.26 4.88
C LYS A 109 15.81 -3.29 5.51
N PRO A 110 16.21 -2.25 6.24
CA PRO A 110 17.54 -2.19 6.84
C PRO A 110 17.71 -3.24 7.95
N ASP A 111 18.92 -3.81 8.02
CA ASP A 111 19.31 -4.71 9.12
C ASP A 111 19.63 -3.96 10.42
N ASP A 112 19.69 -2.62 10.38
CA ASP A 112 20.15 -1.78 11.48
C ASP A 112 19.21 -0.58 11.71
N LEU A 113 18.86 -0.33 12.97
CA LEU A 113 17.99 0.78 13.39
C LEU A 113 18.65 2.17 13.32
N LYS A 114 19.93 2.27 12.95
CA LYS A 114 20.67 3.54 12.86
C LYS A 114 20.08 4.55 11.86
N TYR A 115 19.24 4.10 10.92
CA TYR A 115 18.60 4.95 9.91
C TYR A 115 17.32 5.62 10.39
N GLY A 116 16.91 5.35 11.64
CA GLY A 116 15.69 5.88 12.23
C GLY A 116 14.51 4.93 12.11
N ASN A 117 13.32 5.44 12.41
CA ASN A 117 12.09 4.67 12.49
C ASN A 117 10.92 5.31 11.70
N ASN A 118 11.22 6.30 10.86
CA ASN A 118 10.22 6.79 9.90
C ASN A 118 10.17 5.84 8.71
N ILE A 119 9.06 5.14 8.54
CA ILE A 119 8.86 4.19 7.45
C ILE A 119 7.95 4.76 6.38
N SER A 120 8.11 4.28 5.15
CA SER A 120 7.17 4.52 4.07
C SER A 120 5.82 3.88 4.40
N MET A 121 4.74 4.63 4.24
CA MET A 121 3.37 4.12 4.36
C MET A 121 2.88 3.44 3.09
N GLY A 122 3.67 3.40 2.01
CA GLY A 122 3.19 2.87 0.72
C GLY A 122 2.16 3.77 0.02
N PHE A 123 2.07 5.04 0.41
CA PHE A 123 1.21 6.05 -0.20
C PHE A 123 2.04 7.27 -0.58
N TYR A 124 1.91 7.71 -1.84
CA TYR A 124 2.79 8.68 -2.48
C TYR A 124 2.02 9.70 -3.28
N TYR A 125 2.50 10.95 -3.31
CA TYR A 125 2.12 11.97 -4.28
C TYR A 125 3.27 12.18 -5.24
N ILE A 126 3.07 11.88 -6.50
CA ILE A 126 4.14 11.84 -7.52
C ILE A 126 3.98 12.98 -8.50
N TYR A 127 5.05 13.72 -8.73
CA TYR A 127 5.19 14.62 -9.86
C TYR A 127 5.82 13.86 -11.04
N LYS A 128 5.12 13.82 -12.17
CA LYS A 128 5.60 13.25 -13.44
C LYS A 128 6.98 13.80 -13.83
N LYS A 129 7.17 15.11 -13.68
CA LYS A 129 8.46 15.79 -13.96
C LYS A 129 9.64 15.21 -13.20
N ASP A 130 9.42 14.70 -11.96
CA ASP A 130 10.50 14.15 -11.13
C ASP A 130 10.88 12.75 -11.60
N ILE A 131 9.91 11.93 -11.99
CA ILE A 131 10.16 10.63 -12.64
C ILE A 131 10.90 10.83 -13.96
N LEU A 132 10.49 11.81 -14.78
CA LEU A 132 11.16 12.11 -16.06
C LEU A 132 12.63 12.50 -15.90
N LYS A 133 13.01 13.18 -14.82
CA LYS A 133 14.40 13.56 -14.53
C LYS A 133 15.31 12.35 -14.25
N ILE A 134 14.76 11.28 -13.71
CA ILE A 134 15.54 10.10 -13.31
C ILE A 134 15.33 8.90 -14.26
N LYS A 135 14.34 8.96 -15.14
CA LYS A 135 13.91 7.84 -16.01
C LYS A 135 15.06 7.20 -16.78
N GLU A 136 16.00 7.99 -17.30
CA GLU A 136 17.12 7.51 -18.09
C GLU A 136 18.13 6.66 -17.29
N TYR A 137 18.10 6.78 -15.96
CA TYR A 137 18.97 6.04 -15.03
C TYR A 137 18.30 4.80 -14.45
N LEU A 138 17.02 4.57 -14.76
CA LEU A 138 16.26 3.43 -14.25
C LEU A 138 16.27 2.28 -15.27
N ASN A 139 16.51 1.08 -14.77
CA ASN A 139 16.33 -0.14 -15.55
C ASN A 139 14.93 -0.74 -15.27
N ILE A 140 14.35 -1.41 -16.24
CA ILE A 140 13.08 -2.13 -16.07
C ILE A 140 13.40 -3.63 -16.00
N PRO A 141 12.85 -4.37 -15.01
CA PRO A 141 11.87 -3.95 -13.98
C PRO A 141 12.44 -2.94 -12.98
N ALA A 142 11.58 -2.05 -12.44
CA ALA A 142 11.94 -1.02 -11.51
C ALA A 142 11.05 -1.04 -10.26
N SER A 143 11.66 -0.88 -9.09
CA SER A 143 10.96 -0.76 -7.81
C SER A 143 10.94 0.70 -7.34
N PHE A 144 9.83 1.14 -6.75
CA PHE A 144 9.80 2.43 -6.07
C PHE A 144 10.84 2.47 -4.95
N GLU A 145 10.95 1.42 -4.18
CA GLU A 145 11.74 1.35 -2.96
C GLU A 145 13.25 1.21 -3.22
N LYS A 146 13.63 0.50 -4.28
CA LYS A 146 15.04 0.18 -4.57
C LYS A 146 15.65 1.09 -5.61
N ASP A 147 14.83 1.64 -6.51
CA ASP A 147 15.33 2.35 -7.69
C ASP A 147 14.85 3.80 -7.72
N VAL A 148 13.52 4.03 -7.61
CA VAL A 148 12.93 5.36 -7.80
C VAL A 148 13.18 6.26 -6.59
N PHE A 149 12.80 5.86 -5.37
CA PHE A 149 12.96 6.71 -4.20
C PHE A 149 14.42 7.01 -3.84
N PRO A 150 15.35 6.03 -3.88
CA PRO A 150 16.76 6.36 -3.71
C PRO A 150 17.27 7.37 -4.74
N SER A 151 16.87 7.24 -6.00
CA SER A 151 17.24 8.16 -7.05
C SER A 151 16.64 9.56 -6.85
N LEU A 152 15.36 9.67 -6.48
CA LEU A 152 14.72 10.93 -6.17
C LEU A 152 15.35 11.61 -4.95
N ALA A 153 15.66 10.86 -3.89
CA ALA A 153 16.30 11.35 -2.69
C ALA A 153 17.70 11.93 -2.99
N GLN A 154 18.52 11.21 -3.75
CA GLN A 154 19.86 11.70 -4.18
C GLN A 154 19.79 13.01 -4.98
N ASN A 155 18.70 13.23 -5.70
CA ASN A 155 18.48 14.45 -6.48
C ASN A 155 17.69 15.53 -5.71
N LEU A 156 17.40 15.33 -4.43
CA LEU A 156 16.59 16.21 -3.57
C LEU A 156 15.18 16.51 -4.13
N LEU A 157 14.60 15.52 -4.80
CA LEU A 157 13.27 15.55 -5.44
C LEU A 157 12.19 14.80 -4.65
N LEU A 158 12.51 14.38 -3.41
CA LEU A 158 11.60 13.61 -2.57
C LEU A 158 11.41 14.30 -1.23
N ASP A 159 10.18 14.71 -0.96
CA ASP A 159 9.74 15.28 0.32
C ASP A 159 9.04 14.20 1.15
N CYS A 160 8.95 14.41 2.46
CA CYS A 160 8.28 13.53 3.39
C CYS A 160 7.12 14.26 4.08
N TYR A 161 5.93 13.67 4.03
CA TYR A 161 4.82 14.05 4.88
C TYR A 161 4.69 13.05 6.04
N LYS A 162 4.89 13.53 7.26
CA LYS A 162 4.75 12.71 8.48
C LYS A 162 3.29 12.65 8.87
N VAL A 163 2.73 11.45 8.83
CA VAL A 163 1.33 11.19 9.14
C VAL A 163 1.21 10.94 10.65
N ASP A 164 0.25 11.65 11.28
CA ASP A 164 -0.26 11.30 12.60
C ASP A 164 -1.43 10.33 12.41
N GLY A 165 -1.13 9.03 12.39
CA GLY A 165 -2.09 7.98 12.08
C GLY A 165 -1.43 6.61 12.04
N ASN A 166 -2.13 5.65 11.45
CA ASN A 166 -1.69 4.26 11.39
C ASN A 166 -1.82 3.69 9.97
N MET A 167 -1.12 2.58 9.75
CA MET A 167 -1.32 1.76 8.57
C MET A 167 -1.31 0.28 8.92
N ILE A 168 -2.00 -0.52 8.13
CA ILE A 168 -1.89 -1.97 8.13
C ILE A 168 -1.47 -2.39 6.72
N ASP A 169 -0.29 -3.01 6.62
CA ASP A 169 0.16 -3.74 5.43
C ASP A 169 -0.43 -5.16 5.50
N VAL A 170 -1.40 -5.45 4.62
CA VAL A 170 -2.19 -6.70 4.62
C VAL A 170 -1.45 -7.83 3.87
N GLY A 171 -0.14 -7.82 3.92
CA GLY A 171 0.73 -8.79 3.22
C GLY A 171 0.91 -10.15 3.91
N THR A 172 0.35 -10.36 5.12
CA THR A 172 0.42 -11.64 5.85
C THR A 172 -0.94 -12.07 6.37
N ARG A 173 -1.08 -13.37 6.72
CA ARG A 173 -2.30 -13.86 7.36
C ARG A 173 -2.61 -13.11 8.65
N GLU A 174 -1.62 -12.85 9.45
CA GLU A 174 -1.73 -12.15 10.72
C GLU A 174 -2.21 -10.71 10.54
N SER A 175 -1.64 -9.98 9.58
CA SER A 175 -2.08 -8.62 9.26
C SER A 175 -3.45 -8.59 8.59
N TYR A 176 -3.81 -9.62 7.80
CA TYR A 176 -5.15 -9.76 7.24
C TYR A 176 -6.21 -9.94 8.34
N ILE A 177 -5.96 -10.83 9.31
CA ILE A 177 -6.85 -11.00 10.47
C ILE A 177 -6.95 -9.66 11.23
N LYS A 178 -5.82 -9.03 11.55
CA LYS A 178 -5.78 -7.74 12.23
C LYS A 178 -6.61 -6.67 11.51
N ALA A 179 -6.53 -6.61 10.19
CA ALA A 179 -7.30 -5.67 9.36
C ALA A 179 -8.82 -5.83 9.50
N HIS A 180 -9.29 -7.03 9.84
CA HIS A 180 -10.71 -7.33 10.04
C HIS A 180 -11.14 -7.25 11.51
N THR A 181 -10.23 -7.51 12.45
CA THR A 181 -10.57 -7.74 13.86
C THR A 181 -10.18 -6.61 14.80
N ASP A 182 -9.65 -5.51 14.31
CA ASP A 182 -9.14 -4.38 15.12
C ASP A 182 -10.23 -3.75 16.02
N ILE A 183 -11.50 -4.01 15.76
CA ILE A 183 -12.65 -3.49 16.52
C ILE A 183 -13.32 -4.58 17.38
N ASN A 184 -13.31 -5.82 16.91
CA ASN A 184 -13.89 -6.97 17.61
C ASN A 184 -12.99 -8.17 17.38
N ASP A 185 -12.65 -8.92 18.40
CA ASP A 185 -11.72 -10.08 18.37
C ASP A 185 -11.97 -11.12 17.26
N ASN A 186 -13.09 -11.02 16.55
CA ASN A 186 -13.43 -11.85 15.40
C ASN A 186 -14.21 -11.05 14.35
N TRP A 187 -14.01 -11.35 13.09
CA TRP A 187 -14.88 -10.93 12.02
C TRP A 187 -15.64 -12.13 11.46
N ILE A 188 -16.96 -12.07 11.47
CA ILE A 188 -17.85 -13.16 11.03
C ILE A 188 -18.81 -12.58 10.01
N ALA A 189 -18.77 -13.11 8.78
CA ALA A 189 -19.67 -12.71 7.70
C ALA A 189 -21.11 -13.16 7.96
N GLU A 190 -22.03 -12.66 7.15
CA GLU A 190 -23.42 -13.10 7.15
C GLU A 190 -23.54 -14.56 6.71
N ASN A 191 -24.64 -15.24 7.11
CA ASN A 191 -24.96 -16.61 6.74
C ASN A 191 -23.94 -17.68 7.18
N VAL A 192 -23.12 -17.41 8.19
CA VAL A 192 -22.29 -18.42 8.86
C VAL A 192 -23.17 -19.23 9.83
N THR A 193 -23.03 -20.55 9.80
CA THR A 193 -23.74 -21.45 10.73
C THR A 193 -22.77 -22.08 11.73
N PHE A 194 -23.19 -22.16 13.00
CA PHE A 194 -22.37 -22.70 14.08
C PHE A 194 -23.06 -23.91 14.73
N GLY A 195 -22.25 -24.90 15.01
CA GLY A 195 -22.65 -26.04 15.87
C GLY A 195 -22.61 -25.65 17.35
N LEU A 196 -23.03 -26.60 18.21
CA LEU A 196 -22.99 -26.44 19.65
C LEU A 196 -21.54 -26.40 20.16
N ASN A 197 -21.29 -25.62 21.23
CA ASN A 197 -20.00 -25.48 21.91
C ASN A 197 -18.85 -25.02 20.98
N THR A 198 -19.14 -24.15 20.02
CA THR A 198 -18.12 -23.57 19.13
C THR A 198 -17.51 -22.34 19.78
N GLU A 199 -16.19 -22.28 19.82
CA GLU A 199 -15.42 -21.13 20.32
C GLU A 199 -14.60 -20.56 19.15
N ILE A 200 -14.63 -19.22 18.96
CA ILE A 200 -13.86 -18.54 17.92
C ILE A 200 -13.11 -17.38 18.57
N GLU A 201 -11.82 -17.28 18.28
CA GLU A 201 -10.93 -16.25 18.80
C GLU A 201 -9.99 -15.75 17.70
N ASN A 202 -9.84 -14.41 17.57
CA ASN A 202 -8.94 -13.74 16.65
C ASN A 202 -8.96 -14.37 15.24
N SER A 203 -10.15 -14.46 14.65
CA SER A 203 -10.37 -15.19 13.39
C SER A 203 -11.34 -14.46 12.47
N VAL A 204 -11.18 -14.70 11.17
CA VAL A 204 -12.05 -14.23 10.10
C VAL A 204 -12.81 -15.42 9.52
N VAL A 205 -14.14 -15.34 9.49
CA VAL A 205 -15.00 -16.41 8.96
C VAL A 205 -15.85 -15.83 7.83
N PHE A 206 -15.64 -16.31 6.62
CA PHE A 206 -16.35 -15.84 5.44
C PHE A 206 -17.75 -16.44 5.32
N GLU A 207 -18.55 -15.80 4.50
CA GLU A 207 -19.94 -16.12 4.24
C GLU A 207 -20.16 -17.58 3.78
N ASN A 208 -21.30 -18.13 4.18
CA ASN A 208 -21.74 -19.50 3.90
C ASN A 208 -20.87 -20.61 4.55
N SER A 209 -19.91 -20.26 5.40
CA SER A 209 -19.12 -21.23 6.16
C SER A 209 -20.00 -22.01 7.14
N GLN A 210 -19.75 -23.32 7.29
CA GLN A 210 -20.47 -24.21 8.22
C GLN A 210 -19.48 -24.77 9.25
N ILE A 211 -19.64 -24.34 10.51
CA ILE A 211 -18.79 -24.78 11.62
C ILE A 211 -19.54 -25.86 12.42
N GLY A 212 -18.90 -27.00 12.61
CA GLY A 212 -19.47 -28.13 13.34
C GLY A 212 -19.58 -27.92 14.85
N ASN A 213 -20.05 -28.96 15.56
CA ASN A 213 -20.11 -28.96 17.03
C ASN A 213 -18.73 -29.18 17.63
N ASP A 214 -18.52 -28.63 18.84
CA ASP A 214 -17.34 -28.84 19.68
C ASP A 214 -16.03 -28.38 18.97
N VAL A 215 -16.10 -27.30 18.16
CA VAL A 215 -14.98 -26.78 17.38
C VAL A 215 -14.38 -25.57 18.08
N LYS A 216 -13.06 -25.54 18.12
CA LYS A 216 -12.26 -24.38 18.55
C LYS A 216 -11.49 -23.83 17.37
N ILE A 217 -11.67 -22.53 17.09
CA ILE A 217 -11.01 -21.81 16.00
C ILE A 217 -10.25 -20.65 16.62
N SER A 218 -8.95 -20.56 16.31
CA SER A 218 -8.10 -19.46 16.79
C SER A 218 -7.07 -19.07 15.73
N ASN A 219 -6.88 -17.75 15.54
CA ASN A 219 -5.92 -17.18 14.59
C ASN A 219 -6.07 -17.76 13.17
N ALA A 220 -7.31 -17.87 12.68
CA ALA A 220 -7.63 -18.56 11.44
C ALA A 220 -8.43 -17.67 10.46
N ILE A 221 -8.34 -18.02 9.18
CA ILE A 221 -9.22 -17.54 8.12
C ILE A 221 -9.98 -18.75 7.58
N ILE A 222 -11.30 -18.70 7.65
CA ILE A 222 -12.22 -19.76 7.18
C ILE A 222 -12.94 -19.23 5.94
N LEU A 223 -12.80 -19.93 4.82
CA LEU A 223 -13.37 -19.59 3.51
C LEU A 223 -14.60 -20.45 3.21
#